data_9ab04a5d9a1dbda199ed14f2fdb0fec7
#
_entry.id   9ab04a5d9a1dbda199ed14f2fdb0fec7
#
_cell.length_a   1.000
_cell.length_b   1.000
_cell.length_c   1.000
_cell.angle_alpha   90.00
_cell.angle_beta   90.00
_cell.angle_gamma   90.00
#
_symmetry.space_group_name_H-M   'P 1'
#
loop_
_entity.id
_entity.type
_entity.pdbx_description
1 polymer ?
#
loop_
_entity_poly.entity_id
_entity_poly.type
_entity_poly.pdbx_seq_one_letter_code
_entity_poly.pdbx_strand_id
1 'polypeptide(L)'
;MARLKNSPRGAFLGLCEEGLVKGITTGDYGASKDNKDYAVHAVALLTEGTQRWSRSALWQAVTKDGGRQESGQIDVVLALWNNDLIVGKPETK
;
A
#
# COMPACT_ATOMS: atom_id res chain seq x y z
N MET A 1 22.69 -10.01 -13.25
CA MET A 1 21.30 -10.05 -13.67
C MET A 1 20.41 -9.23 -12.77
N ALA A 2 19.60 -8.43 -13.37
CA ALA A 2 18.71 -7.60 -12.59
C ALA A 2 17.62 -8.45 -11.95
N ARG A 3 17.32 -8.18 -10.73
CA ARG A 3 16.20 -8.82 -10.06
C ARG A 3 15.07 -7.87 -9.95
N LEU A 4 13.89 -8.37 -10.21
CA LEU A 4 12.71 -7.59 -9.95
C LEU A 4 12.56 -7.44 -8.45
N LYS A 5 12.27 -6.24 -8.03
CA LYS A 5 11.98 -6.02 -6.63
C LYS A 5 10.62 -6.60 -6.32
N ASN A 6 10.58 -7.38 -5.26
CA ASN A 6 9.34 -8.03 -4.88
C ASN A 6 8.48 -7.15 -3.98
N SER A 7 9.08 -6.14 -3.36
CA SER A 7 8.34 -5.34 -2.39
C SER A 7 7.20 -4.53 -3.02
N PRO A 8 7.44 -3.77 -4.11
CA PRO A 8 6.31 -3.07 -4.73
C PRO A 8 5.26 -4.02 -5.28
N ARG A 9 5.72 -5.10 -5.91
CA ARG A 9 4.79 -6.08 -6.45
C ARG A 9 3.97 -6.71 -5.35
N GLY A 10 4.62 -7.09 -4.26
CA GLY A 10 3.91 -7.70 -3.14
C GLY A 10 2.90 -6.76 -2.53
N ALA A 11 3.23 -5.48 -2.43
CA ALA A 11 2.30 -4.49 -1.93
C ALA A 11 1.08 -4.38 -2.83
N PHE A 12 1.31 -4.28 -4.14
CA PHE A 12 0.21 -4.20 -5.09
C PHE A 12 -0.67 -5.43 -5.04
N LEU A 13 -0.05 -6.62 -5.11
CA LEU A 13 -0.82 -7.85 -5.08
C LEU A 13 -1.57 -8.01 -3.76
N GLY A 14 -0.97 -7.57 -2.66
CA GLY A 14 -1.64 -7.63 -1.37
C GLY A 14 -2.89 -6.78 -1.34
N LEU A 15 -2.82 -5.59 -1.91
CA LEU A 15 -4.00 -4.73 -2.00
C LEU A 15 -5.06 -5.35 -2.88
N CYS A 16 -4.65 -6.01 -3.97
CA CYS A 16 -5.58 -6.71 -4.83
C CYS A 16 -6.28 -7.84 -4.09
N GLU A 17 -5.53 -8.58 -3.27
CA GLU A 17 -6.12 -9.69 -2.53
C GLU A 17 -7.21 -9.23 -1.58
N GLU A 18 -7.05 -8.05 -1.01
CA GLU A 18 -8.03 -7.52 -0.07
C GLU A 18 -9.16 -6.76 -0.76
N GLY A 19 -9.15 -6.71 -2.09
CA GLY A 19 -10.20 -6.00 -2.81
C GLY A 19 -10.09 -4.50 -2.70
N LEU A 20 -8.90 -3.99 -2.43
CA LEU A 20 -8.70 -2.55 -2.24
C LEU A 20 -8.34 -1.81 -3.51
N VAL A 21 -8.11 -2.52 -4.61
CA VAL A 21 -7.81 -1.89 -5.89
C VAL A 21 -9.04 -1.97 -6.78
N LYS A 22 -9.48 -0.83 -7.28
CA LYS A 22 -10.68 -0.76 -8.11
C LYS A 22 -10.51 -1.61 -9.37
N GLY A 23 -11.53 -2.35 -9.69
CA GLY A 23 -11.55 -3.16 -10.90
C GLY A 23 -10.89 -4.51 -10.78
N ILE A 24 -10.34 -4.83 -9.61
CA ILE A 24 -9.67 -6.12 -9.41
C ILE A 24 -10.39 -6.88 -8.30
N THR A 25 -10.79 -8.08 -8.63
CA THR A 25 -11.52 -8.94 -7.71
C THR A 25 -10.59 -9.47 -6.63
N THR A 26 -11.12 -9.62 -5.43
CA THR A 26 -10.37 -10.24 -4.33
C THR A 26 -9.96 -11.66 -4.73
N GLY A 27 -8.85 -12.12 -4.20
CA GLY A 27 -8.39 -13.47 -4.49
C GLY A 27 -7.02 -13.68 -3.92
N ASP A 28 -6.40 -14.78 -4.32
CA ASP A 28 -5.06 -15.12 -3.87
C ASP A 28 -4.11 -14.87 -5.05
N TYR A 29 -3.30 -13.83 -4.93
CA TYR A 29 -2.40 -13.43 -6.00
C TYR A 29 -0.94 -13.64 -5.64
N GLY A 30 -0.68 -14.35 -4.55
CA GLY A 30 0.68 -14.68 -4.17
C GLY A 30 1.43 -13.53 -3.52
N ALA A 31 0.74 -12.64 -2.86
CA ALA A 31 1.38 -11.51 -2.21
C ALA A 31 2.22 -11.96 -1.03
N SER A 32 3.34 -11.28 -0.81
CA SER A 32 4.12 -11.44 0.40
C SER A 32 3.32 -10.90 1.57
N LYS A 33 3.26 -11.67 2.65
CA LYS A 33 2.47 -11.28 3.81
C LYS A 33 2.93 -9.94 4.38
N ASP A 34 4.23 -9.75 4.51
CA ASP A 34 4.75 -8.52 5.09
C ASP A 34 4.43 -7.32 4.22
N ASN A 35 4.63 -7.44 2.91
CA ASN A 35 4.36 -6.34 2.00
C ASN A 35 2.88 -6.03 1.93
N LYS A 36 2.05 -7.07 1.99
CA LYS A 36 0.61 -6.89 2.03
C LYS A 36 0.20 -6.13 3.31
N ASP A 37 0.73 -6.55 4.44
CA ASP A 37 0.39 -5.90 5.72
C ASP A 37 0.78 -4.43 5.72
N TYR A 38 1.97 -4.11 5.21
CA TYR A 38 2.39 -2.72 5.13
C TYR A 38 1.45 -1.92 4.24
N ALA A 39 1.10 -2.46 3.09
CA ALA A 39 0.27 -1.73 2.14
C ALA A 39 -1.15 -1.54 2.67
N VAL A 40 -1.73 -2.57 3.24
CA VAL A 40 -3.07 -2.50 3.79
C VAL A 40 -3.13 -1.49 4.92
N HIS A 41 -2.13 -1.51 5.80
CA HIS A 41 -2.08 -0.57 6.92
C HIS A 41 -1.94 0.87 6.40
N ALA A 42 -1.11 1.06 5.37
CA ALA A 42 -0.94 2.39 4.79
C ALA A 42 -2.25 2.92 4.22
N VAL A 43 -3.00 2.07 3.53
CA VAL A 43 -4.30 2.48 2.99
C VAL A 43 -5.24 2.85 4.12
N ALA A 44 -5.23 2.09 5.21
CA ALA A 44 -6.09 2.39 6.34
C ALA A 44 -5.77 3.77 6.93
N LEU A 45 -4.48 4.08 7.07
CA LEU A 45 -4.07 5.37 7.61
C LEU A 45 -4.48 6.52 6.69
N LEU A 46 -4.32 6.33 5.38
CA LEU A 46 -4.73 7.35 4.43
C LEU A 46 -6.25 7.56 4.45
N THR A 47 -6.98 6.46 4.59
CA THR A 47 -8.45 6.52 4.58
C THR A 47 -8.98 7.23 5.82
N GLU A 48 -8.28 7.11 6.95
CA GLU A 48 -8.70 7.81 8.16
C GLU A 48 -8.73 9.32 7.97
N GLY A 49 -7.83 9.85 7.14
CA GLY A 49 -7.87 11.26 6.81
C GLY A 49 -7.56 12.21 7.95
N THR A 50 -6.88 11.73 8.99
CA THR A 50 -6.62 12.56 10.17
C THR A 50 -5.46 13.52 9.95
N GLN A 51 -4.63 13.26 8.95
CA GLN A 51 -3.49 14.12 8.67
C GLN A 51 -2.98 13.84 7.29
N ARG A 52 -2.11 14.71 6.83
CA ARG A 52 -1.40 14.48 5.58
C ARG A 52 -0.19 13.60 5.85
N TRP A 53 -0.01 12.63 4.99
CA TRP A 53 1.08 11.68 5.15
C TRP A 53 2.13 11.91 4.07
N SER A 54 3.37 12.13 4.49
CA SER A 54 4.50 12.02 3.58
C SER A 54 4.83 10.54 3.43
N ARG A 55 5.60 10.23 2.39
CA ARG A 55 6.02 8.85 2.20
C ARG A 55 6.78 8.31 3.41
N SER A 56 7.72 9.09 3.92
CA SER A 56 8.51 8.65 5.06
C SER A 56 7.66 8.46 6.30
N ALA A 57 6.77 9.41 6.59
CA ALA A 57 5.94 9.30 7.77
C ALA A 57 5.03 8.09 7.70
N LEU A 58 4.48 7.84 6.52
CA LEU A 58 3.59 6.70 6.33
C LEU A 58 4.35 5.39 6.55
N TRP A 59 5.56 5.29 5.98
CA TRP A 59 6.37 4.11 6.16
C TRP A 59 6.72 3.86 7.62
N GLN A 60 7.09 4.91 8.34
CA GLN A 60 7.41 4.77 9.76
C GLN A 60 6.20 4.30 10.55
N ALA A 61 5.03 4.79 10.20
CA ALA A 61 3.81 4.40 10.90
C ALA A 61 3.47 2.94 10.70
N VAL A 62 3.67 2.41 9.48
CA VAL A 62 3.29 1.03 9.20
C VAL A 62 4.32 0.03 9.67
N THR A 63 5.59 0.44 9.83
CA THR A 63 6.61 -0.47 10.31
C THR A 63 6.82 -0.38 11.81
N LYS A 64 6.38 0.69 12.41
CA LYS A 64 6.43 0.95 13.85
C LYS A 64 7.82 1.07 14.42
N ASP A 65 8.67 0.09 14.20
CA ASP A 65 10.02 0.13 14.76
C ASP A 65 11.02 0.70 13.78
N GLY A 66 10.60 0.94 12.56
CA GLY A 66 11.47 1.53 11.56
C GLY A 66 12.65 0.67 11.19
N GLY A 67 12.62 -0.59 11.53
CA GLY A 67 13.76 -1.46 11.32
C GLY A 67 13.97 -1.89 9.89
N ARG A 68 12.98 -1.71 9.02
CA ARG A 68 13.08 -2.15 7.64
C ARG A 68 13.11 -0.95 6.73
N GLN A 69 13.93 -1.02 5.72
CA GLN A 69 14.04 0.06 4.75
C GLN A 69 12.90 -0.02 3.74
N GLU A 70 12.34 1.13 3.42
CA GLU A 70 11.29 1.20 2.43
C GLU A 70 11.83 0.85 1.05
N SER A 71 11.12 0.00 0.34
CA SER A 71 11.58 -0.52 -0.95
C SER A 71 10.51 -0.40 -2.02
N GLY A 72 9.68 0.61 -1.95
CA GLY A 72 8.69 0.87 -2.97
C GLY A 72 7.27 0.52 -2.58
N GLN A 73 7.06 -0.08 -1.41
CA GLN A 73 5.72 -0.42 -0.98
C GLN A 73 4.82 0.81 -0.87
N ILE A 74 5.36 1.86 -0.27
CA ILE A 74 4.57 3.08 -0.08
C ILE A 74 4.38 3.81 -1.40
N ASP A 75 5.37 3.74 -2.29
CA ASP A 75 5.22 4.33 -3.62
C ASP A 75 4.01 3.75 -4.35
N VAL A 76 3.84 2.43 -4.27
CA VAL A 76 2.70 1.77 -4.90
C VAL A 76 1.39 2.25 -4.27
N VAL A 77 1.35 2.29 -2.95
CA VAL A 77 0.14 2.75 -2.24
C VAL A 77 -0.22 4.16 -2.65
N LEU A 78 0.77 5.06 -2.64
CA LEU A 78 0.50 6.46 -2.95
C LEU A 78 0.12 6.65 -4.41
N ALA A 79 0.73 5.88 -5.32
CA ALA A 79 0.37 5.97 -6.73
C ALA A 79 -1.09 5.58 -6.93
N LEU A 80 -1.51 4.49 -6.31
CA LEU A 80 -2.90 4.06 -6.43
C LEU A 80 -3.85 5.05 -5.76
N TRP A 81 -3.46 5.55 -4.60
CA TRP A 81 -4.27 6.51 -3.86
C TRP A 81 -4.47 7.78 -4.68
N ASN A 82 -3.39 8.32 -5.24
CA ASN A 82 -3.43 9.58 -5.96
C ASN A 82 -4.16 9.48 -7.29
N ASN A 83 -4.29 8.27 -7.82
CA ASN A 83 -5.02 8.05 -9.07
C ASN A 83 -6.43 7.54 -8.84
N ASP A 84 -6.91 7.59 -7.60
CA ASP A 84 -8.27 7.21 -7.24
C ASP A 84 -8.56 5.75 -7.55
N LEU A 85 -7.55 4.90 -7.43
CA LEU A 85 -7.71 3.47 -7.69
C LEU A 85 -7.91 2.65 -6.42
N ILE A 86 -7.95 3.29 -5.26
CA ILE A 86 -8.19 2.59 -4.00
C ILE A 86 -9.67 2.61 -3.68
N VAL A 87 -10.20 1.42 -3.42
CA VAL A 87 -11.57 1.28 -2.98
C VAL A 87 -11.71 1.84 -1.57
N GLY A 88 -12.75 2.61 -1.34
CA GLY A 88 -12.99 3.18 -0.03
C GLY A 88 -12.35 4.52 0.22
N LYS A 89 -11.59 5.04 -0.75
CA LYS A 89 -11.04 6.37 -0.61
C LYS A 89 -12.16 7.39 -0.57
N PRO A 90 -12.19 8.28 0.44
CA PRO A 90 -13.22 9.30 0.50
C PRO A 90 -13.13 10.22 -0.70
N GLU A 91 -14.28 10.62 -1.20
CA GLU A 91 -14.30 11.63 -2.24
C GLU A 91 -14.00 12.98 -1.64
N THR A 92 -13.17 13.72 -2.31
CA THR A 92 -12.86 15.08 -1.88
C THR A 92 -13.31 16.05 -2.96
N LYS A 93 -13.71 17.18 -2.51
CA LYS A 93 -14.16 18.25 -3.41
C LYS A 93 -13.12 19.31 -3.56
#